data_9832f9edcb21301d0ab4a2df0352ba97
#
_entry.id   9832f9edcb21301d0ab4a2df0352ba97
#
_cell.length_a   1.000
_cell.length_b   1.000
_cell.length_c   1.000
_cell.angle_alpha   90.00
_cell.angle_beta   90.00
_cell.angle_gamma   90.00
#
_symmetry.space_group_name_H-M   'P 1'
#
loop_
_entity.id
_entity.type
_entity.pdbx_description
1 polymer ?
#
loop_
_entity_poly.entity_id
_entity_poly.type
_entity_poly.pdbx_seq_one_letter_code
_entity_poly.pdbx_strand_id
1 'polypeptide(L)'
;MQNIEPQQFQFISEIKDKVRQAQYEALKMVNIHLINLYWELGKAISNKQKEGWGKAIIVTLSNELKKEFPKTSGFSTSNLSYMVQFYNEYHIDANLQPLVGEISWTKNLIILSKCKDSQERQFYILSTKKFGWTKDVLINQVENKTYEKYLLNQTNFDAVLPEKIKKQAYLAIKDHYTFDFMELADEHSEYELEQALIKNIRQFLLEIGSDFTFVGNQYKLQVNDKEYRIDLLLFHRSLQSLVAIDLKIGEFEPEHKGKMEFYLSVLNDTVKLPHENPAIGIIICKNKDRTVVEYSLKTASLPIGVATYNTSSSLPEAYRSLLPATTEIAQKLNLFLNDKNE
;
A
#
# COMPACT_ATOMS: atom_id res chain seq x y z
N MET A 1 -6.95 15.84 -41.62
CA MET A 1 -7.17 14.85 -40.54
C MET A 1 -8.45 14.13 -40.91
N GLN A 2 -8.38 12.81 -41.14
CA GLN A 2 -9.59 12.02 -41.46
C GLN A 2 -10.47 12.00 -40.19
N ASN A 3 -11.73 12.41 -40.34
CA ASN A 3 -12.75 12.26 -39.31
C ASN A 3 -12.97 10.76 -39.09
N ILE A 4 -12.46 10.23 -38.00
CA ILE A 4 -12.70 8.84 -37.56
C ILE A 4 -14.09 8.83 -36.95
N GLU A 5 -14.98 7.98 -37.47
CA GLU A 5 -16.31 7.79 -36.89
C GLU A 5 -16.25 7.20 -35.47
N PRO A 6 -17.18 7.51 -34.57
CA PRO A 6 -17.16 7.04 -33.19
C PRO A 6 -16.98 5.51 -33.05
N GLN A 7 -17.62 4.74 -33.91
CA GLN A 7 -17.47 3.27 -33.93
C GLN A 7 -16.07 2.80 -34.30
N GLN A 8 -15.42 3.48 -35.26
CA GLN A 8 -14.04 3.20 -35.63
C GLN A 8 -13.07 3.57 -34.52
N PHE A 9 -13.32 4.67 -33.82
CA PHE A 9 -12.50 5.07 -32.66
C PHE A 9 -12.58 4.03 -31.54
N GLN A 10 -13.78 3.53 -31.20
CA GLN A 10 -13.98 2.49 -30.20
C GLN A 10 -13.26 1.20 -30.59
N PHE A 11 -13.41 0.74 -31.82
CA PHE A 11 -12.71 -0.45 -32.33
C PHE A 11 -11.19 -0.30 -32.26
N ILE A 12 -10.64 0.85 -32.68
CA ILE A 12 -9.21 1.12 -32.59
C ILE A 12 -8.73 1.10 -31.13
N SER A 13 -9.52 1.66 -30.20
CA SER A 13 -9.21 1.62 -28.76
C SER A 13 -9.16 0.20 -28.22
N GLU A 14 -10.16 -0.62 -28.54
CA GLU A 14 -10.22 -2.04 -28.14
C GLU A 14 -9.02 -2.85 -28.66
N ILE A 15 -8.61 -2.61 -29.92
CA ILE A 15 -7.42 -3.27 -30.48
C ILE A 15 -6.14 -2.80 -29.78
N LYS A 16 -6.00 -1.51 -29.51
CA LYS A 16 -4.85 -0.99 -28.75
C LYS A 16 -4.77 -1.59 -27.34
N ASP A 17 -5.90 -1.76 -26.67
CA ASP A 17 -5.94 -2.34 -25.34
C ASP A 17 -5.58 -3.84 -25.35
N LYS A 18 -6.07 -4.59 -26.34
CA LYS A 18 -5.63 -5.99 -26.57
C LYS A 18 -4.13 -6.11 -26.81
N VAL A 19 -3.56 -5.22 -27.63
CA VAL A 19 -2.10 -5.22 -27.85
C VAL A 19 -1.33 -4.88 -26.59
N ARG A 20 -1.75 -3.87 -25.83
CA ARG A 20 -1.13 -3.51 -24.54
C ARG A 20 -1.21 -4.65 -23.54
N GLN A 21 -2.36 -5.31 -23.44
CA GLN A 21 -2.54 -6.46 -22.57
C GLN A 21 -1.61 -7.61 -22.94
N ALA A 22 -1.54 -7.96 -24.22
CA ALA A 22 -0.63 -9.02 -24.69
C ALA A 22 0.84 -8.69 -24.42
N GLN A 23 1.26 -7.43 -24.64
CA GLN A 23 2.61 -6.97 -24.30
C GLN A 23 2.88 -7.07 -22.80
N TYR A 24 1.93 -6.66 -21.96
CA TYR A 24 2.04 -6.74 -20.49
C TYR A 24 2.18 -8.19 -20.02
N GLU A 25 1.35 -9.09 -20.55
CA GLU A 25 1.40 -10.52 -20.21
C GLU A 25 2.74 -11.15 -20.64
N ALA A 26 3.22 -10.82 -21.82
CA ALA A 26 4.52 -11.29 -22.30
C ALA A 26 5.68 -10.82 -21.38
N LEU A 27 5.70 -9.55 -21.00
CA LEU A 27 6.70 -9.01 -20.07
C LEU A 27 6.61 -9.65 -18.68
N LYS A 28 5.39 -9.91 -18.20
CA LYS A 28 5.15 -10.61 -16.94
C LYS A 28 5.74 -12.02 -16.98
N MET A 29 5.50 -12.77 -18.06
CA MET A 29 6.04 -14.12 -18.22
C MET A 29 7.58 -14.12 -18.27
N VAL A 30 8.18 -13.18 -19.00
CA VAL A 30 9.65 -13.03 -19.04
C VAL A 30 10.20 -12.78 -17.64
N ASN A 31 9.56 -11.91 -16.85
CA ASN A 31 9.97 -11.64 -15.47
C ASN A 31 9.89 -12.91 -14.59
N ILE A 32 8.78 -13.66 -14.68
CA ILE A 32 8.61 -14.91 -13.92
C ILE A 32 9.72 -15.91 -14.27
N HIS A 33 10.04 -16.10 -15.55
CA HIS A 33 11.11 -17.00 -15.99
C HIS A 33 12.48 -16.53 -15.49
N LEU A 34 12.75 -15.23 -15.51
CA LEU A 34 13.99 -14.67 -14.99
C LEU A 34 14.14 -14.90 -13.48
N ILE A 35 13.11 -14.67 -12.70
CA ILE A 35 13.13 -14.91 -11.24
C ILE A 35 13.29 -16.39 -10.95
N ASN A 36 12.63 -17.27 -11.69
CA ASN A 36 12.80 -18.72 -11.55
C ASN A 36 14.23 -19.16 -11.89
N LEU A 37 14.83 -18.61 -12.93
CA LEU A 37 16.24 -18.86 -13.25
C LEU A 37 17.15 -18.44 -12.08
N TYR A 38 16.93 -17.24 -11.52
CA TYR A 38 17.73 -16.75 -10.41
C TYR A 38 17.55 -17.58 -9.13
N TRP A 39 16.34 -18.09 -8.92
CA TRP A 39 16.05 -19.05 -7.86
C TRP A 39 16.85 -20.34 -8.02
N GLU A 40 16.81 -20.95 -9.21
CA GLU A 40 17.52 -22.21 -9.47
C GLU A 40 19.05 -22.04 -9.41
N LEU A 41 19.58 -20.90 -9.89
CA LEU A 41 21.01 -20.59 -9.74
C LEU A 41 21.39 -20.42 -8.27
N GLY A 42 20.58 -19.67 -7.50
CA GLY A 42 20.78 -19.50 -6.06
C GLY A 42 20.78 -20.82 -5.32
N LYS A 43 19.83 -21.71 -5.62
CA LYS A 43 19.73 -23.07 -5.08
C LYS A 43 20.96 -23.92 -5.40
N ALA A 44 21.35 -23.95 -6.66
CA ALA A 44 22.50 -24.74 -7.10
C ALA A 44 23.80 -24.29 -6.43
N ILE A 45 24.05 -22.97 -6.37
CA ILE A 45 25.23 -22.41 -5.72
C ILE A 45 25.20 -22.66 -4.21
N SER A 46 24.05 -22.45 -3.55
CA SER A 46 23.88 -22.70 -2.10
C SER A 46 24.20 -24.15 -1.74
N ASN A 47 23.71 -25.11 -2.54
CA ASN A 47 24.00 -26.53 -2.33
C ASN A 47 25.49 -26.84 -2.47
N LYS A 48 26.17 -26.32 -3.49
CA LYS A 48 27.61 -26.49 -3.67
C LYS A 48 28.44 -25.87 -2.55
N GLN A 49 27.99 -24.71 -2.02
CA GLN A 49 28.66 -24.14 -0.85
C GLN A 49 28.52 -25.00 0.40
N LYS A 50 27.38 -25.68 0.60
CA LYS A 50 27.20 -26.68 1.68
C LYS A 50 28.07 -27.91 1.50
N GLU A 51 28.39 -28.29 0.25
CA GLU A 51 29.32 -29.37 -0.09
C GLU A 51 30.82 -28.97 0.08
N GLY A 52 31.12 -27.76 0.56
CA GLY A 52 32.50 -27.33 0.87
C GLY A 52 33.20 -26.53 -0.24
N TRP A 53 32.54 -26.16 -1.33
CA TRP A 53 33.16 -25.40 -2.44
C TRP A 53 33.45 -23.93 -2.07
N GLY A 54 32.99 -23.45 -0.93
CA GLY A 54 33.27 -22.12 -0.43
C GLY A 54 32.72 -20.99 -1.29
N LYS A 55 33.14 -19.75 -0.98
CA LYS A 55 32.67 -18.55 -1.72
C LYS A 55 33.37 -18.36 -3.07
N ALA A 56 34.53 -19.00 -3.29
CA ALA A 56 35.33 -18.89 -4.52
C ALA A 56 34.55 -19.35 -5.77
N ILE A 57 33.62 -20.29 -5.63
CA ILE A 57 32.79 -20.78 -6.73
C ILE A 57 32.00 -19.69 -7.40
N ILE A 58 31.55 -18.66 -6.66
CA ILE A 58 30.77 -17.53 -7.20
C ILE A 58 31.60 -16.70 -8.18
N VAL A 59 32.88 -16.49 -7.86
CA VAL A 59 33.80 -15.73 -8.73
C VAL A 59 34.07 -16.50 -10.01
N THR A 60 34.39 -17.79 -9.90
CA THR A 60 34.63 -18.67 -11.05
C THR A 60 33.41 -18.74 -11.96
N LEU A 61 32.22 -18.98 -11.38
CA LEU A 61 30.95 -19.03 -12.11
C LEU A 61 30.63 -17.72 -12.80
N SER A 62 30.84 -16.57 -12.12
CA SER A 62 30.63 -15.24 -12.71
C SER A 62 31.49 -15.05 -13.96
N ASN A 63 32.76 -15.46 -13.90
CA ASN A 63 33.69 -15.32 -15.04
C ASN A 63 33.27 -16.17 -16.22
N GLU A 64 32.96 -17.45 -15.98
CA GLU A 64 32.52 -18.37 -17.04
C GLU A 64 31.20 -17.97 -17.66
N LEU A 65 30.19 -17.58 -16.86
CA LEU A 65 28.90 -17.13 -17.37
C LEU A 65 29.03 -15.85 -18.21
N LYS A 66 29.88 -14.89 -17.81
CA LYS A 66 30.10 -13.65 -18.60
C LYS A 66 30.82 -13.95 -19.91
N LYS A 67 31.70 -14.94 -19.93
CA LYS A 67 32.43 -15.39 -21.13
C LYS A 67 31.47 -16.07 -22.10
N GLU A 68 30.62 -16.96 -21.63
CA GLU A 68 29.64 -17.69 -22.43
C GLU A 68 28.48 -16.80 -22.91
N PHE A 69 28.01 -15.88 -22.04
CA PHE A 69 26.88 -15.01 -22.31
C PHE A 69 27.27 -13.52 -22.26
N PRO A 70 28.15 -13.03 -23.14
CA PRO A 70 28.73 -11.68 -23.03
C PRO A 70 27.72 -10.54 -23.19
N LYS A 71 26.56 -10.81 -23.82
CA LYS A 71 25.46 -9.82 -23.99
C LYS A 71 24.42 -9.85 -22.89
N THR A 72 24.54 -10.78 -21.95
CA THR A 72 23.56 -10.96 -20.86
C THR A 72 24.06 -10.26 -19.60
N SER A 73 23.32 -9.29 -19.11
CA SER A 73 23.55 -8.69 -17.79
C SER A 73 22.99 -9.60 -16.69
N GLY A 74 23.52 -9.51 -15.48
CA GLY A 74 22.94 -10.21 -14.33
C GLY A 74 23.82 -11.30 -13.72
N PHE A 75 24.97 -11.64 -14.31
CA PHE A 75 25.88 -12.66 -13.78
C PHE A 75 27.13 -12.09 -13.08
N SER A 76 27.01 -10.89 -12.47
CA SER A 76 28.06 -10.36 -11.60
C SER A 76 28.16 -11.18 -10.30
N THR A 77 29.33 -11.20 -9.68
CA THR A 77 29.56 -11.88 -8.39
C THR A 77 28.58 -11.40 -7.32
N SER A 78 28.30 -10.10 -7.28
CA SER A 78 27.31 -9.53 -6.35
C SER A 78 25.90 -10.07 -6.64
N ASN A 79 25.48 -10.11 -7.91
CA ASN A 79 24.15 -10.59 -8.26
C ASN A 79 23.98 -12.08 -8.01
N LEU A 80 25.00 -12.90 -8.29
CA LEU A 80 25.01 -14.33 -7.95
C LEU A 80 24.93 -14.53 -6.42
N SER A 81 25.61 -13.70 -5.63
CA SER A 81 25.48 -13.71 -4.17
C SER A 81 24.09 -13.36 -3.70
N TYR A 82 23.43 -12.37 -4.35
CA TYR A 82 22.02 -12.05 -4.06
C TYR A 82 21.07 -13.19 -4.45
N MET A 83 21.34 -13.94 -5.52
CA MET A 83 20.54 -15.12 -5.87
C MET A 83 20.65 -16.21 -4.80
N VAL A 84 21.83 -16.43 -4.23
CA VAL A 84 22.03 -17.35 -3.11
C VAL A 84 21.27 -16.89 -1.88
N GLN A 85 21.38 -15.61 -1.52
CA GLN A 85 20.65 -15.05 -0.38
C GLN A 85 19.14 -15.15 -0.60
N PHE A 86 18.64 -14.81 -1.79
CA PHE A 86 17.24 -14.88 -2.18
C PHE A 86 16.68 -16.29 -2.02
N TYR A 87 17.38 -17.30 -2.53
CA TYR A 87 16.99 -18.69 -2.33
C TYR A 87 16.99 -19.08 -0.85
N ASN A 88 18.06 -18.78 -0.12
CA ASN A 88 18.20 -19.17 1.28
C ASN A 88 17.13 -18.53 2.19
N GLU A 89 16.68 -17.32 1.88
CA GLU A 89 15.65 -16.62 2.64
C GLU A 89 14.23 -17.11 2.34
N TYR A 90 13.94 -17.43 1.09
CA TYR A 90 12.57 -17.72 0.66
C TYR A 90 12.25 -19.20 0.49
N HIS A 91 13.24 -20.10 0.42
CA HIS A 91 12.98 -21.53 0.18
C HIS A 91 12.27 -22.25 1.33
N ILE A 92 12.30 -21.68 2.53
CA ILE A 92 11.66 -22.26 3.73
C ILE A 92 10.17 -21.94 3.75
N ASP A 93 9.75 -20.84 3.12
CA ASP A 93 8.36 -20.38 3.14
C ASP A 93 7.67 -20.69 1.80
N ALA A 94 6.86 -21.75 1.81
CA ALA A 94 6.12 -22.20 0.63
C ALA A 94 5.12 -21.15 0.10
N ASN A 95 4.69 -20.19 0.93
CA ASN A 95 3.76 -19.14 0.51
C ASN A 95 4.49 -18.00 -0.23
N LEU A 96 5.75 -17.75 0.08
CA LEU A 96 6.52 -16.67 -0.55
C LEU A 96 7.07 -17.05 -1.91
N GLN A 97 7.45 -18.32 -2.11
CA GLN A 97 8.05 -18.79 -3.35
C GLN A 97 7.23 -18.44 -4.62
N PRO A 98 5.89 -18.62 -4.68
CA PRO A 98 5.10 -18.22 -5.84
C PRO A 98 5.00 -16.70 -6.00
N LEU A 99 5.06 -15.95 -4.90
CA LEU A 99 4.83 -14.50 -4.90
C LEU A 99 6.03 -13.71 -5.41
N VAL A 100 7.25 -14.16 -5.14
CA VAL A 100 8.47 -13.45 -5.56
C VAL A 100 8.60 -13.33 -7.07
N GLY A 101 8.02 -14.24 -7.85
CA GLY A 101 7.96 -14.18 -9.31
C GLY A 101 7.03 -13.10 -9.87
N GLU A 102 6.12 -12.57 -9.06
CA GLU A 102 5.13 -11.58 -9.48
C GLU A 102 5.67 -10.15 -9.52
N ILE A 103 6.83 -9.89 -8.92
CA ILE A 103 7.50 -8.58 -8.91
C ILE A 103 8.90 -8.68 -9.52
N SER A 104 9.46 -7.55 -9.99
CA SER A 104 10.76 -7.55 -10.66
C SER A 104 11.91 -7.88 -9.71
N TRP A 105 13.04 -8.36 -10.26
CA TRP A 105 14.24 -8.68 -9.50
C TRP A 105 14.71 -7.51 -8.61
N THR A 106 14.75 -6.30 -9.16
CA THR A 106 15.17 -5.11 -8.40
C THR A 106 14.29 -4.88 -7.18
N LYS A 107 12.97 -5.06 -7.31
CA LYS A 107 12.04 -4.91 -6.18
C LYS A 107 12.22 -6.02 -5.15
N ASN A 108 12.46 -7.26 -5.58
CA ASN A 108 12.83 -8.35 -4.68
C ASN A 108 14.10 -8.04 -3.88
N LEU A 109 15.13 -7.48 -4.52
CA LEU A 109 16.37 -7.10 -3.84
C LEU A 109 16.17 -5.99 -2.81
N ILE A 110 15.32 -5.01 -3.09
CA ILE A 110 14.99 -3.95 -2.12
C ILE A 110 14.34 -4.56 -0.88
N ILE A 111 13.32 -5.39 -1.06
CA ILE A 111 12.62 -6.05 0.05
C ILE A 111 13.59 -6.93 0.83
N LEU A 112 14.38 -7.75 0.15
CA LEU A 112 15.35 -8.64 0.77
C LEU A 112 16.40 -7.89 1.60
N SER A 113 16.86 -6.74 1.15
CA SER A 113 17.90 -5.95 1.82
C SER A 113 17.38 -5.08 2.96
N LYS A 114 16.15 -4.55 2.84
CA LYS A 114 15.59 -3.58 3.79
C LYS A 114 14.68 -4.23 4.84
N CYS A 115 13.98 -5.31 4.51
CA CYS A 115 13.04 -6.00 5.38
C CYS A 115 13.68 -7.25 5.98
N LYS A 116 13.58 -7.43 7.30
CA LYS A 116 14.22 -8.54 8.02
C LYS A 116 13.25 -9.67 8.33
N ASP A 117 12.01 -9.33 8.61
CA ASP A 117 10.96 -10.26 8.99
C ASP A 117 10.26 -10.86 7.75
N SER A 118 9.91 -12.15 7.81
CA SER A 118 9.25 -12.86 6.70
C SER A 118 7.87 -12.30 6.39
N GLN A 119 7.10 -11.90 7.41
CA GLN A 119 5.77 -11.36 7.24
C GLN A 119 5.81 -9.93 6.67
N GLU A 120 6.80 -9.14 7.09
CA GLU A 120 7.08 -7.83 6.52
C GLU A 120 7.41 -7.95 5.01
N ARG A 121 8.28 -8.90 4.64
CA ARG A 121 8.61 -9.18 3.23
C ARG A 121 7.38 -9.60 2.44
N GLN A 122 6.57 -10.49 2.98
CA GLN A 122 5.32 -10.93 2.37
C GLN A 122 4.38 -9.74 2.11
N PHE A 123 4.19 -8.87 3.10
CA PHE A 123 3.38 -7.66 2.96
C PHE A 123 3.85 -6.79 1.81
N TYR A 124 5.18 -6.47 1.75
CA TYR A 124 5.70 -5.60 0.68
C TYR A 124 5.67 -6.25 -0.70
N ILE A 125 5.85 -7.57 -0.83
CA ILE A 125 5.70 -8.29 -2.10
C ILE A 125 4.26 -8.20 -2.58
N LEU A 126 3.30 -8.53 -1.73
CA LEU A 126 1.88 -8.50 -2.05
C LEU A 126 1.38 -7.09 -2.37
N SER A 127 1.76 -6.11 -1.56
CA SER A 127 1.41 -4.71 -1.79
C SER A 127 2.00 -4.18 -3.10
N THR A 128 3.28 -4.52 -3.38
CA THR A 128 3.94 -4.14 -4.64
C THR A 128 3.23 -4.73 -5.85
N LYS A 129 2.83 -6.00 -5.78
CA LYS A 129 2.03 -6.66 -6.83
C LYS A 129 0.67 -5.98 -6.98
N LYS A 130 -0.05 -5.82 -5.87
CA LYS A 130 -1.43 -5.32 -5.86
C LYS A 130 -1.54 -3.88 -6.35
N PHE A 131 -0.68 -3.00 -5.85
CA PHE A 131 -0.72 -1.56 -6.14
C PHE A 131 0.19 -1.14 -7.29
N GLY A 132 0.93 -2.08 -7.90
CA GLY A 132 1.83 -1.76 -9.00
C GLY A 132 2.97 -0.82 -8.62
N TRP A 133 3.41 -0.81 -7.36
CA TRP A 133 4.43 0.13 -6.88
C TRP A 133 5.68 0.11 -7.76
N THR A 134 6.12 1.29 -8.15
CA THR A 134 7.42 1.47 -8.79
C THR A 134 8.55 1.18 -7.79
N LYS A 135 9.79 1.10 -8.27
CA LYS A 135 10.96 0.95 -7.40
C LYS A 135 11.01 2.03 -6.31
N ASP A 136 10.82 3.28 -6.69
CA ASP A 136 10.96 4.43 -5.78
C ASP A 136 9.80 4.51 -4.80
N VAL A 137 8.58 4.20 -5.24
CA VAL A 137 7.42 4.07 -4.34
C VAL A 137 7.65 2.96 -3.32
N LEU A 138 8.13 1.79 -3.74
CA LEU A 138 8.43 0.68 -2.80
C LEU A 138 9.48 1.10 -1.76
N ILE A 139 10.57 1.76 -2.18
CA ILE A 139 11.59 2.25 -1.24
C ILE A 139 10.96 3.19 -0.22
N ASN A 140 10.18 4.16 -0.68
CA ASN A 140 9.50 5.11 0.20
C ASN A 140 8.55 4.41 1.17
N GLN A 141 7.74 3.44 0.71
CA GLN A 141 6.83 2.69 1.57
C GLN A 141 7.57 1.88 2.65
N VAL A 142 8.71 1.27 2.31
CA VAL A 142 9.54 0.54 3.30
C VAL A 142 10.16 1.51 4.31
N GLU A 143 10.71 2.63 3.86
CA GLU A 143 11.33 3.64 4.73
C GLU A 143 10.32 4.30 5.67
N ASN A 144 9.10 4.53 5.20
CA ASN A 144 7.98 5.03 6.00
C ASN A 144 7.29 3.96 6.86
N LYS A 145 7.83 2.74 6.92
CA LYS A 145 7.34 1.63 7.76
C LYS A 145 5.83 1.36 7.57
N THR A 146 5.41 1.30 6.31
CA THR A 146 4.00 1.10 5.96
C THR A 146 3.44 -0.23 6.49
N TYR A 147 4.29 -1.25 6.63
CA TYR A 147 3.90 -2.53 7.23
C TYR A 147 3.43 -2.36 8.68
N GLU A 148 4.22 -1.69 9.53
CA GLU A 148 3.87 -1.44 10.92
C GLU A 148 2.62 -0.56 11.04
N LYS A 149 2.54 0.49 10.22
CA LYS A 149 1.37 1.38 10.17
C LYS A 149 0.09 0.65 9.77
N TYR A 150 0.20 -0.32 8.84
CA TYR A 150 -0.91 -1.15 8.41
C TYR A 150 -1.40 -2.11 9.50
N LEU A 151 -0.49 -2.76 10.22
CA LEU A 151 -0.85 -3.73 11.26
C LEU A 151 -1.60 -3.10 12.44
N LEU A 152 -1.36 -1.82 12.68
CA LEU A 152 -1.89 -1.09 13.84
C LEU A 152 -3.21 -0.37 13.56
N ASN A 153 -3.70 -0.32 12.30
CA ASN A 153 -4.88 0.46 11.97
C ASN A 153 -6.12 0.09 12.78
N GLN A 154 -6.89 1.09 13.16
CA GLN A 154 -8.12 0.94 13.93
C GLN A 154 -9.31 1.39 13.09
N THR A 155 -10.16 0.44 12.71
CA THR A 155 -11.36 0.65 11.91
C THR A 155 -12.49 -0.27 12.38
N ASN A 156 -13.73 0.05 12.02
CA ASN A 156 -14.88 -0.85 12.18
C ASN A 156 -15.29 -1.53 10.86
N PHE A 157 -14.43 -1.55 9.87
CA PHE A 157 -14.74 -2.01 8.51
C PHE A 157 -15.25 -3.44 8.44
N ASP A 158 -14.71 -4.33 9.30
CA ASP A 158 -15.15 -5.72 9.35
C ASP A 158 -16.61 -5.87 9.73
N ALA A 159 -17.15 -4.94 10.51
CA ALA A 159 -18.54 -4.97 10.96
C ALA A 159 -19.52 -4.32 9.97
N VAL A 160 -19.08 -3.28 9.24
CA VAL A 160 -20.02 -2.38 8.53
C VAL A 160 -19.87 -2.34 7.01
N LEU A 161 -18.73 -2.76 6.45
CA LEU A 161 -18.54 -2.75 5.00
C LEU A 161 -18.99 -4.06 4.33
N PRO A 162 -19.51 -3.97 3.08
CA PRO A 162 -19.78 -5.16 2.27
C PRO A 162 -18.50 -5.99 2.05
N GLU A 163 -18.60 -7.32 2.06
CA GLU A 163 -17.48 -8.25 1.94
C GLU A 163 -16.60 -7.96 0.72
N LYS A 164 -17.23 -7.61 -0.42
CA LYS A 164 -16.55 -7.30 -1.68
C LYS A 164 -15.49 -6.20 -1.58
N ILE A 165 -15.72 -5.17 -0.75
CA ILE A 165 -14.83 -4.01 -0.64
C ILE A 165 -14.07 -3.95 0.69
N LYS A 166 -14.45 -4.77 1.68
CA LYS A 166 -13.90 -4.78 3.04
C LYS A 166 -12.38 -4.89 3.04
N LYS A 167 -11.83 -5.89 2.37
CA LYS A 167 -10.39 -6.13 2.26
C LYS A 167 -9.64 -4.92 1.68
N GLN A 168 -10.21 -4.34 0.64
CA GLN A 168 -9.60 -3.21 -0.06
C GLN A 168 -9.66 -1.93 0.76
N ALA A 169 -10.76 -1.70 1.48
CA ALA A 169 -10.91 -0.58 2.40
C ALA A 169 -9.93 -0.67 3.58
N TYR A 170 -9.73 -1.87 4.12
CA TYR A 170 -8.78 -2.11 5.19
C TYR A 170 -7.33 -1.75 4.78
N LEU A 171 -6.97 -1.98 3.52
CA LEU A 171 -5.67 -1.66 2.96
C LEU A 171 -5.51 -0.19 2.55
N ALA A 172 -6.61 0.51 2.41
CA ALA A 172 -6.58 1.91 1.99
C ALA A 172 -6.24 2.87 3.14
N ILE A 173 -6.43 2.46 4.40
CA ILE A 173 -6.24 3.32 5.58
C ILE A 173 -5.06 2.82 6.39
N LYS A 174 -4.15 3.72 6.73
CA LYS A 174 -3.03 3.49 7.63
C LYS A 174 -3.40 3.88 9.06
N ASP A 175 -2.80 3.25 10.05
CA ASP A 175 -2.93 3.66 11.45
C ASP A 175 -2.21 4.98 11.74
N HIS A 176 -1.15 5.27 10.98
CA HIS A 176 -0.32 6.44 11.17
C HIS A 176 0.17 7.00 9.84
N TYR A 177 0.06 8.31 9.67
CA TYR A 177 0.54 9.07 8.51
C TYR A 177 1.78 9.90 8.88
N THR A 178 2.71 10.07 7.94
CA THR A 178 3.89 10.90 8.11
C THR A 178 3.79 12.09 7.16
N PHE A 179 3.68 13.28 7.72
CA PHE A 179 3.56 14.54 7.00
C PHE A 179 4.84 15.38 7.11
N ASP A 180 6.01 14.73 6.93
CA ASP A 180 7.35 15.33 7.04
C ASP A 180 7.67 16.36 5.93
N PHE A 181 6.83 16.41 4.91
CA PHE A 181 6.91 17.38 3.83
C PHE A 181 6.30 18.76 4.18
N MET A 182 5.71 18.90 5.38
CA MET A 182 5.08 20.13 5.82
C MET A 182 6.03 20.93 6.71
N GLU A 183 6.18 22.21 6.41
CA GLU A 183 6.85 23.18 7.26
C GLU A 183 5.84 23.75 8.27
N LEU A 184 5.53 22.99 9.32
CA LEU A 184 4.65 23.41 10.41
C LEU A 184 5.42 23.53 11.72
N ALA A 185 5.06 24.54 12.52
CA ALA A 185 5.49 24.63 13.91
C ALA A 185 4.90 23.45 14.73
N ASP A 186 5.56 23.10 15.85
CA ASP A 186 5.06 22.06 16.75
C ASP A 186 3.66 22.38 17.31
N GLU A 187 3.38 23.67 17.54
CA GLU A 187 2.06 24.21 17.86
C GLU A 187 1.46 24.84 16.60
N HIS A 188 0.40 24.26 16.08
CA HIS A 188 -0.35 24.71 14.91
C HIS A 188 -1.85 24.47 15.08
N SER A 189 -2.67 25.22 14.37
CA SER A 189 -4.12 25.05 14.33
C SER A 189 -4.55 23.98 13.31
N GLU A 190 -5.79 23.48 13.41
CA GLU A 190 -6.39 22.57 12.39
C GLU A 190 -6.40 23.24 11.00
N TYR A 191 -6.66 24.53 10.94
CA TYR A 191 -6.64 25.31 9.70
C TYR A 191 -5.23 25.37 9.08
N GLU A 192 -4.20 25.62 9.87
CA GLU A 192 -2.80 25.63 9.37
C GLU A 192 -2.37 24.27 8.88
N LEU A 193 -2.73 23.19 9.58
CA LEU A 193 -2.52 21.81 9.15
C LEU A 193 -3.20 21.55 7.80
N GLU A 194 -4.47 21.90 7.67
CA GLU A 194 -5.21 21.74 6.41
C GLU A 194 -4.56 22.51 5.27
N GLN A 195 -4.23 23.80 5.49
CA GLN A 195 -3.59 24.63 4.45
C GLN A 195 -2.23 24.07 4.03
N ALA A 196 -1.44 23.55 4.97
CA ALA A 196 -0.17 22.91 4.66
C ALA A 196 -0.34 21.64 3.83
N LEU A 197 -1.35 20.82 4.10
CA LEU A 197 -1.70 19.64 3.30
C LEU A 197 -2.15 20.03 1.89
N ILE A 198 -2.98 21.06 1.76
CA ILE A 198 -3.44 21.56 0.45
C ILE A 198 -2.28 22.15 -0.36
N LYS A 199 -1.41 22.93 0.26
CA LYS A 199 -0.20 23.48 -0.38
C LYS A 199 0.70 22.35 -0.92
N ASN A 200 0.76 21.21 -0.22
CA ASN A 200 1.56 20.06 -0.56
C ASN A 200 0.70 18.86 -1.01
N ILE A 201 -0.42 19.12 -1.69
CA ILE A 201 -1.42 18.09 -2.05
C ILE A 201 -0.84 16.87 -2.75
N ARG A 202 0.20 17.04 -3.57
CA ARG A 202 0.87 15.93 -4.25
C ARG A 202 1.54 14.99 -3.25
N GLN A 203 2.28 15.52 -2.28
CA GLN A 203 2.95 14.74 -1.25
C GLN A 203 1.93 14.07 -0.33
N PHE A 204 0.87 14.80 0.02
CA PHE A 204 -0.24 14.26 0.80
C PHE A 204 -0.89 13.06 0.10
N LEU A 205 -1.22 13.17 -1.19
CA LEU A 205 -1.80 12.06 -1.96
C LEU A 205 -0.84 10.88 -2.11
N LEU A 206 0.47 11.12 -2.20
CA LEU A 206 1.47 10.05 -2.19
C LEU A 206 1.53 9.34 -0.83
N GLU A 207 1.44 10.10 0.27
CA GLU A 207 1.44 9.51 1.62
C GLU A 207 0.15 8.77 1.94
N ILE A 208 -1.02 9.30 1.58
CA ILE A 208 -2.29 8.64 1.87
C ILE A 208 -2.50 7.39 0.99
N GLY A 209 -2.08 7.44 -0.26
CA GLY A 209 -2.14 6.31 -1.20
C GLY A 209 -2.45 6.71 -2.64
N SER A 210 -1.92 5.95 -3.59
CA SER A 210 -2.02 6.23 -5.04
C SER A 210 -3.43 6.14 -5.63
N ASP A 211 -4.35 5.47 -4.94
CA ASP A 211 -5.74 5.29 -5.40
C ASP A 211 -6.66 6.45 -5.00
N PHE A 212 -6.15 7.40 -4.22
CA PHE A 212 -6.92 8.57 -3.81
C PHE A 212 -6.87 9.68 -4.86
N THR A 213 -8.02 10.32 -5.07
CA THR A 213 -8.18 11.50 -5.91
C THR A 213 -8.77 12.62 -5.04
N PHE A 214 -8.21 13.81 -5.12
CA PHE A 214 -8.71 14.97 -4.39
C PHE A 214 -10.00 15.50 -5.03
N VAL A 215 -11.06 15.65 -4.23
CA VAL A 215 -12.35 16.21 -4.62
C VAL A 215 -12.45 17.67 -4.16
N GLY A 216 -12.07 17.96 -2.92
CA GLY A 216 -12.09 19.32 -2.40
C GLY A 216 -11.70 19.41 -0.93
N ASN A 217 -11.44 20.64 -0.48
CA ASN A 217 -11.27 20.95 0.93
C ASN A 217 -12.40 21.86 1.41
N GLN A 218 -12.67 21.89 2.72
CA GLN A 218 -13.80 22.60 3.33
C GLN A 218 -15.10 22.34 2.56
N TYR A 219 -15.29 21.03 2.24
CA TYR A 219 -16.39 20.62 1.38
C TYR A 219 -17.72 20.86 2.06
N LYS A 220 -18.56 21.67 1.43
CA LYS A 220 -19.84 22.12 2.00
C LYS A 220 -20.92 21.05 1.88
N LEU A 221 -21.54 20.73 3.01
CA LEU A 221 -22.74 19.92 3.10
C LEU A 221 -23.88 20.80 3.57
N GLN A 222 -24.92 20.92 2.76
CA GLN A 222 -26.13 21.67 3.12
C GLN A 222 -27.18 20.71 3.68
N VAL A 223 -27.59 20.94 4.93
CA VAL A 223 -28.69 20.17 5.54
C VAL A 223 -29.70 21.15 6.08
N ASN A 224 -30.85 21.28 5.41
CA ASN A 224 -31.79 22.37 5.58
C ASN A 224 -31.08 23.74 5.47
N ASP A 225 -31.24 24.60 6.48
CA ASP A 225 -30.65 25.95 6.51
C ASP A 225 -29.25 25.99 7.13
N LYS A 226 -28.66 24.83 7.47
CA LYS A 226 -27.35 24.76 8.11
C LYS A 226 -26.27 24.23 7.13
N GLU A 227 -25.12 24.89 7.13
CA GLU A 227 -23.95 24.50 6.40
C GLU A 227 -22.96 23.77 7.33
N TYR A 228 -22.50 22.61 6.90
CA TYR A 228 -21.44 21.85 7.55
C TYR A 228 -20.26 21.70 6.59
N ARG A 229 -19.07 21.47 7.11
CA ARG A 229 -17.86 21.38 6.27
C ARG A 229 -17.02 20.18 6.65
N ILE A 230 -16.62 19.43 5.62
CA ILE A 230 -15.63 18.37 5.71
C ILE A 230 -14.28 18.97 5.38
N ASP A 231 -13.25 18.75 6.21
CA ASP A 231 -11.93 19.35 6.00
C ASP A 231 -11.35 18.95 4.64
N LEU A 232 -11.29 17.64 4.34
CA LEU A 232 -10.87 17.15 3.04
C LEU A 232 -11.85 16.07 2.55
N LEU A 233 -12.31 16.20 1.30
CA LEU A 233 -13.06 15.16 0.61
C LEU A 233 -12.22 14.60 -0.51
N LEU A 234 -12.04 13.27 -0.50
CA LEU A 234 -11.32 12.51 -1.49
C LEU A 234 -12.28 11.49 -2.14
N PHE A 235 -11.84 10.92 -3.25
CA PHE A 235 -12.46 9.75 -3.86
C PHE A 235 -11.43 8.64 -4.00
N HIS A 236 -11.74 7.44 -3.51
CA HIS A 236 -10.88 6.28 -3.64
C HIS A 236 -11.30 5.45 -4.86
N ARG A 237 -10.47 5.44 -5.89
CA ARG A 237 -10.77 4.88 -7.22
C ARG A 237 -11.10 3.39 -7.19
N SER A 238 -10.28 2.59 -6.54
CA SER A 238 -10.47 1.12 -6.48
C SER A 238 -11.65 0.73 -5.60
N LEU A 239 -11.96 1.50 -4.54
CA LEU A 239 -13.13 1.31 -3.70
C LEU A 239 -14.40 1.89 -4.31
N GLN A 240 -14.27 2.79 -5.28
CA GLN A 240 -15.41 3.57 -5.80
C GLN A 240 -16.23 4.21 -4.67
N SER A 241 -15.53 4.84 -3.72
CA SER A 241 -16.14 5.44 -2.52
C SER A 241 -15.62 6.85 -2.30
N LEU A 242 -16.51 7.74 -1.86
CA LEU A 242 -16.10 9.00 -1.27
C LEU A 242 -15.41 8.75 0.06
N VAL A 243 -14.38 9.53 0.36
CA VAL A 243 -13.61 9.43 1.60
C VAL A 243 -13.56 10.80 2.26
N ALA A 244 -14.27 10.95 3.39
CA ALA A 244 -14.25 12.14 4.20
C ALA A 244 -13.11 12.08 5.21
N ILE A 245 -12.28 13.12 5.27
CA ILE A 245 -11.22 13.25 6.26
C ILE A 245 -11.55 14.43 7.19
N ASP A 246 -11.50 14.17 8.49
CA ASP A 246 -11.59 15.17 9.55
C ASP A 246 -10.25 15.23 10.27
N LEU A 247 -9.64 16.42 10.33
CA LEU A 247 -8.32 16.66 10.90
C LEU A 247 -8.44 17.17 12.33
N LYS A 248 -7.62 16.65 13.24
CA LYS A 248 -7.59 17.06 14.65
C LYS A 248 -6.14 17.27 15.12
N ILE A 249 -5.88 18.42 15.71
CA ILE A 249 -4.55 18.74 16.28
C ILE A 249 -4.34 18.14 17.68
N GLY A 250 -5.40 17.64 18.30
CA GLY A 250 -5.41 17.01 19.63
C GLY A 250 -5.45 15.51 19.59
N GLU A 251 -5.85 14.95 20.72
CA GLU A 251 -6.15 13.53 20.88
C GLU A 251 -7.54 13.20 20.32
N PHE A 252 -7.71 11.93 19.91
CA PHE A 252 -9.02 11.44 19.49
C PHE A 252 -10.02 11.46 20.65
N GLU A 253 -11.21 12.01 20.41
CA GLU A 253 -12.33 12.03 21.33
C GLU A 253 -13.54 11.31 20.73
N PRO A 254 -14.40 10.65 21.54
CA PRO A 254 -15.59 9.94 21.04
C PRO A 254 -16.56 10.79 20.24
N GLU A 255 -16.62 12.09 20.50
CA GLU A 255 -17.44 13.08 19.79
C GLU A 255 -17.06 13.22 18.31
N HIS A 256 -15.78 13.03 17.99
CA HIS A 256 -15.28 13.07 16.61
C HIS A 256 -15.95 12.00 15.74
N LYS A 257 -16.21 10.80 16.32
CA LYS A 257 -16.94 9.73 15.65
C LYS A 257 -18.38 10.19 15.27
N GLY A 258 -19.09 10.82 16.19
CA GLY A 258 -20.45 11.28 15.94
C GLY A 258 -20.53 12.31 14.81
N LYS A 259 -19.59 13.27 14.78
CA LYS A 259 -19.45 14.23 13.69
C LYS A 259 -19.19 13.54 12.35
N MET A 260 -18.28 12.56 12.33
CA MET A 260 -17.97 11.80 11.12
C MET A 260 -19.15 10.97 10.63
N GLU A 261 -19.88 10.26 11.51
CA GLU A 261 -21.10 9.51 11.12
C GLU A 261 -22.13 10.42 10.47
N PHE A 262 -22.33 11.63 11.00
CA PHE A 262 -23.22 12.61 10.40
C PHE A 262 -22.76 12.99 8.97
N TYR A 263 -21.47 13.25 8.78
CA TYR A 263 -20.94 13.58 7.45
C TYR A 263 -21.13 12.45 6.46
N LEU A 264 -20.86 11.22 6.87
CA LEU A 264 -21.00 10.04 6.02
C LEU A 264 -22.47 9.79 5.64
N SER A 265 -23.40 9.99 6.58
CA SER A 265 -24.83 9.89 6.28
C SER A 265 -25.25 10.89 5.21
N VAL A 266 -24.88 12.16 5.38
CA VAL A 266 -25.22 13.20 4.39
C VAL A 266 -24.56 12.92 3.03
N LEU A 267 -23.29 12.51 3.01
CA LEU A 267 -22.59 12.13 1.77
C LEU A 267 -23.29 10.99 1.03
N ASN A 268 -23.71 9.97 1.76
CA ASN A 268 -24.38 8.80 1.19
C ASN A 268 -25.74 9.16 0.59
N ASP A 269 -26.47 10.10 1.23
CA ASP A 269 -27.80 10.46 0.81
C ASP A 269 -27.83 11.52 -0.30
N THR A 270 -26.85 12.44 -0.32
CA THR A 270 -26.96 13.66 -1.16
C THR A 270 -25.84 13.82 -2.20
N VAL A 271 -24.67 13.20 -1.99
CA VAL A 271 -23.49 13.42 -2.86
C VAL A 271 -23.08 12.15 -3.61
N LYS A 272 -23.13 11.01 -2.94
CA LYS A 272 -22.76 9.72 -3.48
C LYS A 272 -23.59 9.37 -4.72
N LEU A 273 -22.95 8.93 -5.80
CA LEU A 273 -23.64 8.45 -6.99
C LEU A 273 -24.22 7.02 -6.77
N PRO A 274 -25.29 6.64 -7.51
CA PRO A 274 -25.95 5.34 -7.31
C PRO A 274 -25.04 4.11 -7.49
N HIS A 275 -24.01 4.22 -8.32
CA HIS A 275 -23.07 3.12 -8.59
C HIS A 275 -21.86 3.11 -7.62
N GLU A 276 -21.73 4.10 -6.78
CA GLU A 276 -20.65 4.18 -5.80
C GLU A 276 -20.97 3.40 -4.53
N ASN A 277 -19.94 2.89 -3.90
CA ASN A 277 -20.03 2.23 -2.61
C ASN A 277 -20.22 3.25 -1.47
N PRO A 278 -20.60 2.81 -0.26
CA PRO A 278 -20.78 3.73 0.87
C PRO A 278 -19.54 4.59 1.14
N ALA A 279 -19.75 5.84 1.50
CA ALA A 279 -18.70 6.76 1.87
C ALA A 279 -17.97 6.29 3.13
N ILE A 280 -16.66 6.53 3.20
CA ILE A 280 -15.77 6.11 4.29
C ILE A 280 -15.25 7.34 5.00
N GLY A 281 -15.19 7.30 6.34
CA GLY A 281 -14.60 8.35 7.18
C GLY A 281 -13.21 8.00 7.66
N ILE A 282 -12.32 8.98 7.68
CA ILE A 282 -11.01 8.89 8.31
C ILE A 282 -10.85 10.09 9.25
N ILE A 283 -10.68 9.81 10.55
CA ILE A 283 -10.32 10.82 11.52
C ILE A 283 -8.82 10.76 11.72
N ILE A 284 -8.11 11.83 11.40
CA ILE A 284 -6.65 11.93 11.54
C ILE A 284 -6.35 12.90 12.69
N CYS A 285 -5.78 12.40 13.78
CA CYS A 285 -5.50 13.15 15.00
C CYS A 285 -4.00 13.09 15.37
N LYS A 286 -3.55 13.99 16.23
CA LYS A 286 -2.15 14.00 16.68
C LYS A 286 -1.86 12.78 17.56
N ASN A 287 -2.80 12.42 18.45
CA ASN A 287 -2.67 11.30 19.37
C ASN A 287 -4.00 10.54 19.50
N LYS A 288 -3.96 9.30 19.94
CA LYS A 288 -5.15 8.50 20.28
C LYS A 288 -4.86 7.46 21.36
N ASP A 289 -5.81 7.27 22.26
CA ASP A 289 -5.87 6.08 23.08
C ASP A 289 -6.56 4.96 22.32
N ARG A 290 -5.88 3.83 22.14
CA ARG A 290 -6.39 2.69 21.35
C ARG A 290 -7.68 2.10 21.92
N THR A 291 -7.79 2.06 23.24
CA THR A 291 -8.96 1.52 23.94
C THR A 291 -10.17 2.43 23.74
N VAL A 292 -9.97 3.75 23.85
CA VAL A 292 -11.04 4.75 23.59
C VAL A 292 -11.53 4.65 22.15
N VAL A 293 -10.60 4.55 21.19
CA VAL A 293 -10.96 4.38 19.77
C VAL A 293 -11.75 3.09 19.56
N GLU A 294 -11.28 1.96 20.11
CA GLU A 294 -11.96 0.68 19.98
C GLU A 294 -13.40 0.73 20.51
N TYR A 295 -13.61 1.25 21.71
CA TYR A 295 -14.96 1.39 22.26
C TYR A 295 -15.85 2.34 21.43
N SER A 296 -15.28 3.43 20.95
CA SER A 296 -16.02 4.38 20.09
C SER A 296 -16.45 3.73 18.76
N LEU A 297 -15.55 2.98 18.12
CA LEU A 297 -15.82 2.32 16.84
C LEU A 297 -16.78 1.13 16.96
N LYS A 298 -16.84 0.44 18.12
CA LYS A 298 -17.83 -0.64 18.35
C LYS A 298 -19.29 -0.20 18.20
N THR A 299 -19.57 1.07 18.46
CA THR A 299 -20.93 1.64 18.35
C THR A 299 -21.17 2.39 17.05
N ALA A 300 -20.18 2.45 16.17
CA ALA A 300 -20.31 3.15 14.90
C ALA A 300 -21.04 2.28 13.86
N SER A 301 -22.05 2.86 13.21
CA SER A 301 -22.88 2.21 12.18
C SER A 301 -22.36 2.43 10.75
N LEU A 302 -21.47 3.39 10.56
CA LEU A 302 -20.87 3.73 9.27
C LEU A 302 -19.34 3.46 9.29
N PRO A 303 -18.72 3.25 8.13
CA PRO A 303 -17.32 2.85 8.05
C PRO A 303 -16.38 4.01 8.41
N ILE A 304 -15.72 3.89 9.56
CA ILE A 304 -14.80 4.89 10.10
C ILE A 304 -13.48 4.23 10.46
N GLY A 305 -12.38 4.90 10.11
CA GLY A 305 -11.03 4.63 10.58
C GLY A 305 -10.48 5.80 11.39
N VAL A 306 -9.67 5.50 12.40
CA VAL A 306 -8.98 6.50 13.21
C VAL A 306 -7.48 6.31 13.06
N ALA A 307 -6.81 7.33 12.58
CA ALA A 307 -5.37 7.36 12.36
C ALA A 307 -4.72 8.48 13.16
N THR A 308 -3.41 8.37 13.35
CA THR A 308 -2.60 9.47 13.87
C THR A 308 -1.69 10.04 12.79
N TYR A 309 -1.12 11.22 13.04
CA TYR A 309 -0.07 11.78 12.20
C TYR A 309 1.11 12.31 13.01
N ASN A 310 2.26 12.40 12.37
CA ASN A 310 3.40 13.18 12.83
C ASN A 310 3.98 14.01 11.68
N THR A 311 4.78 15.00 12.05
CA THR A 311 5.49 15.90 11.11
C THR A 311 6.96 15.53 10.97
N SER A 312 7.39 14.40 11.52
CA SER A 312 8.75 13.87 11.44
C SER A 312 8.77 12.49 10.80
N SER A 313 9.88 12.13 10.14
CA SER A 313 10.05 10.86 9.43
C SER A 313 10.21 9.62 10.34
N SER A 314 10.19 9.77 11.66
CA SER A 314 10.36 8.67 12.62
C SER A 314 9.04 8.15 13.17
N LEU A 315 8.83 6.83 13.13
CA LEU A 315 7.72 6.18 13.83
C LEU A 315 7.93 6.34 15.35
N PRO A 316 6.95 6.87 16.11
CA PRO A 316 7.06 6.98 17.56
C PRO A 316 7.39 5.63 18.21
N GLU A 317 8.29 5.63 19.22
CA GLU A 317 8.75 4.40 19.89
C GLU A 317 7.60 3.58 20.51
N ALA A 318 6.56 4.27 20.97
CA ALA A 318 5.35 3.65 21.51
C ALA A 318 4.68 2.66 20.53
N TYR A 319 4.81 2.89 19.21
CA TYR A 319 4.23 1.99 18.21
C TYR A 319 4.99 0.67 18.05
N ARG A 320 6.29 0.64 18.37
CA ARG A 320 7.09 -0.60 18.28
C ARG A 320 6.65 -1.66 19.30
N SER A 321 6.18 -1.23 20.46
CA SER A 321 5.68 -2.12 21.52
C SER A 321 4.24 -2.58 21.30
N LEU A 322 3.51 -1.96 20.36
CA LEU A 322 2.10 -2.24 20.07
C LEU A 322 1.89 -3.17 18.87
N LEU A 323 2.95 -3.67 18.25
CA LEU A 323 2.81 -4.60 17.13
C LEU A 323 2.03 -5.84 17.54
N PRO A 324 1.01 -6.25 16.75
CA PRO A 324 0.18 -7.40 17.07
C PRO A 324 0.99 -8.69 17.17
N ALA A 325 0.44 -9.70 17.85
CA ALA A 325 1.04 -11.02 17.89
C ALA A 325 1.18 -11.63 16.48
N THR A 326 2.16 -12.49 16.28
CA THR A 326 2.46 -13.14 14.98
C THR A 326 1.23 -13.79 14.33
N THR A 327 0.32 -14.35 15.15
CA THR A 327 -0.94 -14.96 14.67
C THR A 327 -1.92 -13.93 14.10
N GLU A 328 -2.05 -12.76 14.71
CA GLU A 328 -2.90 -11.67 14.22
C GLU A 328 -2.35 -11.05 12.94
N ILE A 329 -1.02 -10.93 12.87
CA ILE A 329 -0.32 -10.49 11.67
C ILE A 329 -0.59 -11.46 10.51
N ALA A 330 -0.48 -12.77 10.76
CA ALA A 330 -0.75 -13.79 9.76
C ALA A 330 -2.22 -13.75 9.28
N GLN A 331 -3.19 -13.53 10.17
CA GLN A 331 -4.60 -13.36 9.80
C GLN A 331 -4.80 -12.14 8.89
N LYS A 332 -4.23 -10.99 9.24
CA LYS A 332 -4.30 -9.78 8.41
C LYS A 332 -3.65 -9.98 7.03
N LEU A 333 -2.52 -10.67 6.97
CA LEU A 333 -1.85 -10.98 5.71
C LEU A 333 -2.62 -11.99 4.85
N ASN A 334 -3.34 -12.94 5.45
CA ASN A 334 -4.21 -13.87 4.73
C ASN A 334 -5.34 -13.16 3.96
N LEU A 335 -5.73 -11.95 4.36
CA LEU A 335 -6.63 -11.10 3.58
C LEU A 335 -6.07 -10.78 2.19
N PHE A 336 -4.74 -10.78 2.01
CA PHE A 336 -4.09 -10.58 0.72
C PHE A 336 -4.00 -11.87 -0.12
N LEU A 337 -3.93 -13.04 0.55
CA LEU A 337 -3.65 -14.32 -0.11
C LEU A 337 -4.89 -14.96 -0.72
N ASN A 338 -6.07 -14.75 -0.12
CA ASN A 338 -7.30 -15.43 -0.52
C ASN A 338 -7.99 -14.84 -1.76
N ASP A 339 -7.39 -13.91 -2.48
CA ASP A 339 -7.89 -13.34 -3.75
C ASP A 339 -7.74 -14.29 -4.96
N LYS A 340 -7.48 -15.60 -4.78
CA LYS A 340 -7.23 -16.55 -5.88
C LYS A 340 -8.42 -17.41 -6.30
N ASN A 341 -9.62 -17.19 -5.75
CA ASN A 341 -10.79 -18.02 -6.08
C ASN A 341 -12.04 -17.18 -6.40
N GLU A 342 -11.93 -16.24 -7.34
CA GLU A 342 -13.11 -15.79 -8.13
C GLU A 342 -12.65 -15.33 -9.52
#